data_65d2d979a17d2afac24c93086e964bfd
#
_entry.id   65d2d979a17d2afac24c93086e964bfd
#
_cell.length_a   1.000
_cell.length_b   1.000
_cell.length_c   1.000
_cell.angle_alpha   90.00
_cell.angle_beta   90.00
_cell.angle_gamma   90.00
#
_symmetry.space_group_name_H-M   'P 1'
#
loop_
_entity.id
_entity.type
_entity.pdbx_description
1 polymer ?
#
loop_
_entity_poly.entity_id
_entity_poly.type
_entity_poly.pdbx_seq_one_letter_code
_entity_poly.pdbx_strand_id
1 'polypeptide(L)'
;MPDALTIQAGTCHALFAFEVAYAIDLEAAERRIAAATERQTVKQKRRAPASFEYRPAPLRVTLEAKSLSIGAYTTAPAIEIVLYDFGAVSVSYGIPIAGPFAGLPALSAELYGNEALLADSRRQVERLLGTLGEATMRPRIADFVEDYVIFEIEAFAGPCEPAALWTEHAATVAQILRAEPVVLSQQEIHDATTSHLSFGADDATFIDTDAALLFDREADDVRAVIELANTQLLEMRYLDLRLDTALDQAYEMLSRQRGARFGLVDRGAPNVRRLAELQLDSAILFEQVTNALKLIGDQYLARVYGLVSRRFQLAAWDATISRKLQAIESIYSKMVDRAATRRMEILEWIIIVLIAVSIALPFLPGFLSK
;
A
#
# COMPACT_ATOMS: atom_id res chain seq x y z
N MET A 1 -24.27 37.79 -7.74
CA MET A 1 -23.51 36.52 -7.78
C MET A 1 -22.63 36.52 -6.55
N PRO A 2 -22.62 35.48 -5.72
CA PRO A 2 -21.63 35.45 -4.64
C PRO A 2 -20.25 35.62 -5.27
N ASP A 3 -19.38 36.44 -4.63
CA ASP A 3 -18.03 36.66 -5.10
C ASP A 3 -17.36 35.32 -5.34
N ALA A 4 -16.80 35.11 -6.54
CA ALA A 4 -16.19 33.84 -6.93
C ALA A 4 -15.01 33.56 -6.00
N LEU A 5 -15.11 32.50 -5.20
CA LEU A 5 -14.07 32.10 -4.27
C LEU A 5 -12.75 31.90 -5.03
N THR A 6 -11.71 32.61 -4.60
CA THR A 6 -10.41 32.67 -5.29
C THR A 6 -9.31 32.21 -4.34
N ILE A 7 -8.55 31.19 -4.73
CA ILE A 7 -7.38 30.72 -4.00
C ILE A 7 -6.25 31.72 -4.13
N GLN A 8 -5.72 32.20 -3.01
CA GLN A 8 -4.55 33.07 -2.95
C GLN A 8 -3.25 32.23 -2.94
N ALA A 9 -3.24 31.20 -2.15
CA ALA A 9 -2.08 30.28 -2.01
C ALA A 9 -2.56 28.86 -1.72
N GLY A 10 -1.91 27.88 -2.34
CA GLY A 10 -2.13 26.47 -2.07
C GLY A 10 -1.24 25.60 -2.94
N THR A 11 -1.23 24.31 -2.64
CA THR A 11 -0.49 23.30 -3.38
C THR A 11 -1.35 22.06 -3.55
N CYS A 12 -1.42 21.54 -4.75
CA CYS A 12 -1.98 20.22 -5.01
C CYS A 12 -0.84 19.19 -5.02
N HIS A 13 -0.98 18.12 -4.25
CA HIS A 13 -0.01 17.03 -4.15
C HIS A 13 -0.57 15.79 -4.86
N ALA A 14 0.10 15.35 -5.93
CA ALA A 14 -0.20 14.08 -6.58
C ALA A 14 0.75 13.00 -6.04
N LEU A 15 0.20 12.03 -5.31
CA LEU A 15 0.91 10.97 -4.61
C LEU A 15 0.87 9.68 -5.43
N PHE A 16 1.99 8.95 -5.47
CA PHE A 16 2.10 7.61 -6.06
C PHE A 16 2.85 6.72 -5.10
N ALA A 17 2.17 5.74 -4.53
CA ALA A 17 2.77 4.77 -3.61
C ALA A 17 3.12 3.47 -4.34
N PHE A 18 4.34 2.97 -4.08
CA PHE A 18 4.91 1.77 -4.69
C PHE A 18 5.40 0.79 -3.63
N GLU A 19 5.11 -0.48 -3.82
CA GLU A 19 5.80 -1.57 -3.14
C GLU A 19 7.12 -1.85 -3.87
N VAL A 20 8.27 -1.68 -3.18
CA VAL A 20 9.59 -1.71 -3.84
C VAL A 20 10.57 -2.71 -3.24
N ALA A 21 10.31 -3.23 -2.05
CA ALA A 21 11.15 -4.20 -1.37
C ALA A 21 10.37 -4.93 -0.29
N TYR A 22 10.91 -6.02 0.24
CA TYR A 22 10.36 -6.67 1.44
C TYR A 22 10.56 -5.84 2.71
N ALA A 23 11.67 -5.11 2.80
CA ALA A 23 11.96 -4.15 3.86
C ALA A 23 13.06 -3.16 3.41
N ILE A 24 13.09 -1.99 4.02
CA ILE A 24 14.10 -0.96 3.81
C ILE A 24 14.75 -0.61 5.16
N ASP A 25 16.08 -0.75 5.23
CA ASP A 25 16.85 -0.19 6.34
C ASP A 25 16.95 1.33 6.16
N LEU A 26 16.10 2.07 6.87
CA LEU A 26 16.00 3.53 6.73
C LEU A 26 17.27 4.27 7.12
N GLU A 27 18.05 3.76 8.09
CA GLU A 27 19.32 4.36 8.47
C GLU A 27 20.40 4.18 7.38
N ALA A 28 20.46 2.97 6.80
CA ALA A 28 21.35 2.70 5.68
C ALA A 28 20.92 3.48 4.43
N ALA A 29 19.61 3.58 4.16
CA ALA A 29 19.04 4.35 3.08
C ALA A 29 19.41 5.85 3.20
N GLU A 30 19.25 6.43 4.39
CA GLU A 30 19.62 7.82 4.66
C GLU A 30 21.09 8.09 4.35
N ARG A 31 21.99 7.22 4.84
CA ARG A 31 23.43 7.35 4.56
C ARG A 31 23.76 7.28 3.07
N ARG A 32 23.13 6.36 2.32
CA ARG A 32 23.35 6.17 0.89
C ARG A 32 22.81 7.34 0.08
N ILE A 33 21.62 7.83 0.39
CA ILE A 33 21.03 9.01 -0.26
C ILE A 33 21.90 10.24 0.02
N ALA A 34 22.32 10.47 1.25
CA ALA A 34 23.21 11.58 1.60
C ALA A 34 24.51 11.54 0.82
N ALA A 35 25.17 10.38 0.73
CA ALA A 35 26.42 10.21 -0.02
C ALA A 35 26.27 10.39 -1.54
N ALA A 36 25.12 10.03 -2.11
CA ALA A 36 24.80 10.28 -3.51
C ALA A 36 24.53 11.77 -3.77
N THR A 37 23.95 12.44 -2.79
CA THR A 37 23.51 13.84 -2.80
C THR A 37 24.67 14.82 -2.62
N GLU A 38 25.73 14.51 -1.86
CA GLU A 38 26.94 15.34 -1.79
C GLU A 38 27.58 15.56 -3.17
N ARG A 39 27.23 14.72 -4.16
CA ARG A 39 27.61 14.87 -5.58
C ARG A 39 26.64 15.66 -6.43
N GLN A 40 25.44 15.95 -5.92
CA GLN A 40 24.39 16.75 -6.57
C GLN A 40 23.75 17.65 -5.51
N THR A 41 23.55 18.93 -5.82
CA THR A 41 23.04 19.94 -4.88
C THR A 41 21.63 19.58 -4.41
N VAL A 42 21.49 18.95 -3.24
CA VAL A 42 20.18 18.68 -2.62
C VAL A 42 19.96 19.61 -1.44
N LYS A 43 18.86 20.34 -1.50
CA LYS A 43 18.38 21.19 -0.40
C LYS A 43 17.32 20.46 0.41
N GLN A 44 17.57 20.45 1.72
CA GLN A 44 16.64 20.21 2.85
C GLN A 44 16.15 18.77 3.13
N LYS A 45 16.67 18.23 4.24
CA LYS A 45 16.02 17.20 5.04
C LYS A 45 14.85 17.82 5.83
N ARG A 46 13.62 17.35 5.61
CA ARG A 46 12.54 17.51 6.59
C ARG A 46 12.42 16.18 7.35
N ARG A 47 12.46 16.23 8.68
CA ARG A 47 12.10 15.08 9.51
C ARG A 47 10.60 14.84 9.38
N ALA A 48 10.17 13.58 9.59
CA ALA A 48 8.74 13.29 9.75
C ALA A 48 8.13 14.22 10.82
N PRO A 49 6.85 14.61 10.69
CA PRO A 49 6.15 15.44 11.66
C PRO A 49 6.34 14.93 13.09
N ALA A 50 6.49 15.84 14.06
CA ALA A 50 6.82 15.49 15.46
C ALA A 50 5.73 14.66 16.17
N SER A 51 4.50 14.69 15.64
CA SER A 51 3.32 13.95 16.11
C SER A 51 3.28 12.48 15.69
N PHE A 52 4.19 12.03 14.83
CA PHE A 52 4.34 10.64 14.44
C PHE A 52 5.32 9.92 15.39
N GLU A 53 4.80 9.10 16.28
CA GLU A 53 5.60 8.18 17.12
C GLU A 53 6.02 6.90 16.37
N TYR A 54 5.89 6.87 15.05
CA TYR A 54 6.30 5.74 14.21
C TYR A 54 7.81 5.45 14.39
N ARG A 55 8.14 4.22 14.73
CA ARG A 55 9.54 3.79 14.92
C ARG A 55 9.85 2.54 14.10
N PRO A 56 10.81 2.65 13.15
CA PRO A 56 11.58 3.85 12.80
C PRO A 56 10.72 4.86 12.02
N ALA A 57 10.92 6.18 12.27
CA ALA A 57 10.19 7.22 11.55
C ALA A 57 10.44 7.14 10.04
N PRO A 58 9.42 7.28 9.18
CA PRO A 58 9.61 7.28 7.74
C PRO A 58 10.65 8.30 7.29
N LEU A 59 11.48 7.92 6.34
CA LEU A 59 12.52 8.80 5.80
C LEU A 59 11.95 9.65 4.67
N ARG A 60 11.81 10.97 4.89
CA ARG A 60 11.38 11.93 3.88
C ARG A 60 12.58 12.59 3.21
N VAL A 61 12.59 12.57 1.88
CA VAL A 61 13.66 13.12 1.04
C VAL A 61 13.07 13.99 -0.05
N THR A 62 13.64 15.17 -0.28
CA THR A 62 13.30 16.04 -1.42
C THR A 62 14.38 15.92 -2.49
N LEU A 63 13.98 15.60 -3.72
CA LEU A 63 14.87 15.48 -4.87
C LEU A 63 14.52 16.52 -5.93
N GLU A 64 15.54 17.06 -6.60
CA GLU A 64 15.33 17.89 -7.79
C GLU A 64 14.72 17.04 -8.92
N ALA A 65 13.70 17.54 -9.56
CA ALA A 65 13.02 16.90 -10.68
C ALA A 65 12.69 17.90 -11.77
N LYS A 66 12.54 17.40 -12.98
CA LYS A 66 12.06 18.24 -14.08
C LYS A 66 10.56 18.53 -13.88
N SER A 67 10.18 19.80 -14.00
CA SER A 67 8.77 20.19 -13.99
C SER A 67 8.02 19.54 -15.15
N LEU A 68 6.82 19.03 -14.87
CA LEU A 68 5.89 18.39 -15.80
C LEU A 68 4.65 19.27 -15.96
N SER A 69 4.13 19.38 -17.19
CA SER A 69 2.91 20.12 -17.48
C SER A 69 1.68 19.24 -17.28
N ILE A 70 0.69 19.73 -16.54
CA ILE A 70 -0.59 19.07 -16.23
C ILE A 70 -1.71 20.04 -16.62
N GLY A 71 -2.25 19.90 -17.82
CA GLY A 71 -3.19 20.88 -18.35
C GLY A 71 -2.62 22.31 -18.33
N ALA A 72 -3.27 23.20 -17.61
CA ALA A 72 -2.83 24.60 -17.41
C ALA A 72 -1.80 24.78 -16.27
N TYR A 73 -1.47 23.71 -15.53
CA TYR A 73 -0.61 23.75 -14.36
C TYR A 73 0.76 23.12 -14.65
N THR A 74 1.70 23.31 -13.74
CA THR A 74 3.06 22.75 -13.86
C THR A 74 3.53 22.32 -12.49
N THR A 75 4.13 21.13 -12.39
CA THR A 75 4.70 20.65 -11.13
C THR A 75 5.88 21.49 -10.70
N ALA A 76 6.12 21.56 -9.39
CA ALA A 76 7.34 22.15 -8.83
C ALA A 76 8.60 21.43 -9.39
N PRO A 77 9.76 22.13 -9.43
CA PRO A 77 11.02 21.53 -9.89
C PRO A 77 11.65 20.60 -8.85
N ALA A 78 10.84 20.03 -7.97
CA ALA A 78 11.24 19.10 -6.93
C ALA A 78 10.10 18.12 -6.64
N ILE A 79 10.48 16.90 -6.24
CA ILE A 79 9.58 15.86 -5.75
C ILE A 79 9.92 15.52 -4.31
N GLU A 80 8.92 15.18 -3.53
CA GLU A 80 9.12 14.57 -2.22
C GLU A 80 8.99 13.05 -2.34
N ILE A 81 9.87 12.33 -1.64
CA ILE A 81 9.82 10.86 -1.55
C ILE A 81 9.82 10.49 -0.07
N VAL A 82 8.89 9.62 0.32
CA VAL A 82 8.82 9.05 1.66
C VAL A 82 9.08 7.56 1.58
N LEU A 83 10.10 7.09 2.34
CA LEU A 83 10.45 5.68 2.43
C LEU A 83 9.93 5.13 3.77
N TYR A 84 9.31 3.96 3.72
CA TYR A 84 8.83 3.21 4.86
C TYR A 84 9.67 1.95 5.07
N ASP A 85 9.91 1.57 6.32
CA ASP A 85 10.73 0.41 6.68
C ASP A 85 10.16 -0.93 6.19
N PHE A 86 8.85 -1.01 6.02
CA PHE A 86 8.15 -2.20 5.50
C PHE A 86 8.23 -2.37 3.98
N GLY A 87 8.99 -1.53 3.26
CA GLY A 87 9.28 -1.75 1.85
C GLY A 87 8.52 -0.88 0.86
N ALA A 88 7.65 0.00 1.33
CA ALA A 88 6.91 0.94 0.49
C ALA A 88 7.64 2.28 0.31
N VAL A 89 7.35 2.92 -0.81
CA VAL A 89 7.84 4.27 -1.15
C VAL A 89 6.68 5.08 -1.72
N SER A 90 6.47 6.29 -1.17
CA SER A 90 5.54 7.28 -1.71
C SER A 90 6.30 8.39 -2.43
N VAL A 91 5.90 8.72 -3.65
CA VAL A 91 6.43 9.84 -4.46
C VAL A 91 5.36 10.89 -4.59
N SER A 92 5.66 12.13 -4.23
CA SER A 92 4.73 13.27 -4.27
C SER A 92 5.21 14.37 -5.21
N TYR A 93 4.34 14.80 -6.11
CA TYR A 93 4.52 15.95 -6.99
C TYR A 93 3.71 17.14 -6.46
N GLY A 94 4.38 18.22 -6.05
CA GLY A 94 3.72 19.46 -5.68
C GLY A 94 3.36 20.28 -6.93
N ILE A 95 2.12 20.73 -7.04
CA ILE A 95 1.59 21.56 -8.10
C ILE A 95 1.06 22.84 -7.45
N PRO A 96 1.73 23.99 -7.58
CA PRO A 96 1.21 25.25 -7.04
C PRO A 96 -0.16 25.60 -7.65
N ILE A 97 -1.13 25.92 -6.80
CA ILE A 97 -2.48 26.30 -7.20
C ILE A 97 -2.82 27.72 -6.72
N ALA A 98 -3.37 28.52 -7.64
CA ALA A 98 -3.90 29.85 -7.36
C ALA A 98 -4.97 30.19 -8.39
N GLY A 99 -5.88 31.12 -8.07
CA GLY A 99 -6.96 31.55 -8.96
C GLY A 99 -8.33 31.00 -8.56
N PRO A 100 -9.29 30.93 -9.51
CA PRO A 100 -10.66 30.53 -9.18
C PRO A 100 -10.78 29.12 -8.60
N PHE A 101 -11.42 28.99 -7.43
CA PHE A 101 -11.69 27.68 -6.79
C PHE A 101 -12.47 26.73 -7.71
N ALA A 102 -13.40 27.29 -8.49
CA ALA A 102 -14.18 26.56 -9.51
C ALA A 102 -13.32 25.97 -10.66
N GLY A 103 -12.03 26.29 -10.74
CA GLY A 103 -11.10 25.69 -11.71
C GLY A 103 -10.49 24.37 -11.25
N LEU A 104 -10.53 24.05 -9.95
CA LEU A 104 -9.91 22.83 -9.41
C LEU A 104 -10.52 21.51 -9.88
N PRO A 105 -11.83 21.38 -10.16
CA PRO A 105 -12.38 20.16 -10.71
C PRO A 105 -11.71 19.73 -12.03
N ALA A 106 -11.32 20.69 -12.87
CA ALA A 106 -10.60 20.38 -14.11
C ALA A 106 -9.19 19.85 -13.84
N LEU A 107 -8.47 20.42 -12.86
CA LEU A 107 -7.16 19.91 -12.44
C LEU A 107 -7.31 18.49 -11.84
N SER A 108 -8.32 18.26 -11.00
CA SER A 108 -8.58 16.96 -10.41
C SER A 108 -8.81 15.89 -11.48
N ALA A 109 -9.61 16.18 -12.50
CA ALA A 109 -9.85 15.28 -13.63
C ALA A 109 -8.57 15.01 -14.45
N GLU A 110 -7.69 15.99 -14.65
CA GLU A 110 -6.38 15.83 -15.32
C GLU A 110 -5.40 14.98 -14.52
N LEU A 111 -5.53 14.96 -13.19
CA LEU A 111 -4.67 14.18 -12.30
C LEU A 111 -5.13 12.73 -12.15
N TYR A 112 -6.43 12.48 -12.29
CA TYR A 112 -7.00 11.14 -12.18
C TYR A 112 -6.47 10.22 -13.27
N GLY A 113 -5.76 9.16 -12.85
CA GLY A 113 -5.15 8.20 -13.77
C GLY A 113 -4.09 8.84 -14.70
N ASN A 114 -3.35 9.85 -14.23
CA ASN A 114 -2.35 10.54 -15.06
C ASN A 114 -1.13 9.67 -15.37
N GLU A 115 -1.11 9.07 -16.57
CA GLU A 115 -0.05 8.15 -17.01
C GLU A 115 1.33 8.80 -17.09
N ALA A 116 1.41 10.11 -17.36
CA ALA A 116 2.70 10.81 -17.48
C ALA A 116 3.37 10.96 -16.10
N LEU A 117 2.61 11.34 -15.07
CA LEU A 117 3.09 11.39 -13.70
C LEU A 117 3.42 9.98 -13.17
N LEU A 118 2.58 8.99 -13.44
CA LEU A 118 2.80 7.61 -13.06
C LEU A 118 4.09 7.07 -13.68
N ALA A 119 4.31 7.28 -14.97
CA ALA A 119 5.53 6.82 -15.65
C ALA A 119 6.78 7.55 -15.14
N ASP A 120 6.66 8.84 -14.79
CA ASP A 120 7.78 9.58 -14.21
C ASP A 120 8.06 9.12 -12.78
N SER A 121 7.05 8.96 -11.93
CA SER A 121 7.21 8.49 -10.55
C SER A 121 7.88 7.11 -10.50
N ARG A 122 7.51 6.19 -11.40
CA ARG A 122 8.15 4.88 -11.54
C ARG A 122 9.64 5.02 -11.88
N ARG A 123 10.01 5.91 -12.81
CA ARG A 123 11.43 6.18 -13.13
C ARG A 123 12.20 6.74 -11.94
N GLN A 124 11.57 7.61 -11.14
CA GLN A 124 12.21 8.15 -9.93
C GLN A 124 12.45 7.06 -8.89
N VAL A 125 11.48 6.16 -8.69
CA VAL A 125 11.61 5.00 -7.81
C VAL A 125 12.71 4.05 -8.30
N GLU A 126 12.79 3.75 -9.58
CA GLU A 126 13.85 2.92 -10.17
C GLU A 126 15.25 3.50 -9.91
N ARG A 127 15.42 4.83 -10.09
CA ARG A 127 16.68 5.53 -9.77
C ARG A 127 17.01 5.47 -8.28
N LEU A 128 16.01 5.68 -7.44
CA LEU A 128 16.15 5.61 -5.99
C LEU A 128 16.63 4.22 -5.56
N LEU A 129 16.00 3.15 -6.05
CA LEU A 129 16.41 1.77 -5.74
C LEU A 129 17.86 1.49 -6.15
N GLY A 130 18.29 2.02 -7.29
CA GLY A 130 19.70 1.95 -7.71
C GLY A 130 20.66 2.61 -6.70
N THR A 131 20.21 3.69 -6.03
CA THR A 131 20.98 4.38 -4.98
C THR A 131 20.97 3.61 -3.67
N LEU A 132 19.80 3.07 -3.28
CA LEU A 132 19.62 2.34 -2.02
C LEU A 132 20.43 1.04 -1.96
N GLY A 133 20.51 0.28 -3.05
CA GLY A 133 21.29 -0.95 -3.14
C GLY A 133 21.00 -1.92 -1.98
N GLU A 134 22.05 -2.24 -1.17
CA GLU A 134 21.95 -3.18 -0.04
C GLU A 134 21.11 -2.68 1.14
N ALA A 135 20.66 -1.42 1.15
CA ALA A 135 19.71 -0.93 2.13
C ALA A 135 18.29 -1.51 1.90
N THR A 136 18.06 -2.19 0.78
CA THR A 136 16.78 -2.84 0.45
C THR A 136 16.91 -4.36 0.52
N MET A 137 15.94 -5.01 1.17
CA MET A 137 15.83 -6.47 1.22
C MET A 137 14.90 -6.97 0.11
N ARG A 138 15.38 -7.87 -0.75
CA ARG A 138 14.62 -8.43 -1.89
C ARG A 138 13.97 -7.34 -2.76
N PRO A 139 14.75 -6.40 -3.32
CA PRO A 139 14.21 -5.28 -4.09
C PRO A 139 13.40 -5.77 -5.30
N ARG A 140 12.20 -5.25 -5.44
CA ARG A 140 11.29 -5.53 -6.55
C ARG A 140 10.19 -4.49 -6.59
N ILE A 141 10.07 -3.73 -7.66
CA ILE A 141 8.93 -2.84 -7.87
C ILE A 141 7.72 -3.67 -8.31
N ALA A 142 6.63 -3.59 -7.56
CA ALA A 142 5.36 -4.19 -7.95
C ALA A 142 4.77 -3.45 -9.17
N ASP A 143 3.95 -4.16 -9.95
CA ASP A 143 3.23 -3.54 -11.07
C ASP A 143 2.06 -2.70 -10.59
N PHE A 144 1.55 -3.00 -9.40
CA PHE A 144 0.46 -2.29 -8.75
C PHE A 144 0.97 -1.01 -8.09
N VAL A 145 0.25 0.09 -8.26
CA VAL A 145 0.54 1.42 -7.71
C VAL A 145 -0.75 1.95 -7.11
N GLU A 146 -0.66 2.63 -5.97
CA GLU A 146 -1.77 3.35 -5.38
C GLU A 146 -1.53 4.84 -5.56
N ASP A 147 -2.43 5.54 -6.22
CA ASP A 147 -2.37 6.98 -6.41
C ASP A 147 -3.42 7.71 -5.56
N TYR A 148 -3.11 8.93 -5.15
CA TYR A 148 -4.01 9.76 -4.38
C TYR A 148 -3.69 11.24 -4.60
N VAL A 149 -4.70 12.12 -4.56
CA VAL A 149 -4.51 13.55 -4.75
C VAL A 149 -4.92 14.32 -3.50
N ILE A 150 -4.07 15.24 -3.04
CA ILE A 150 -4.36 16.11 -1.89
C ILE A 150 -4.34 17.57 -2.36
N PHE A 151 -5.48 18.25 -2.29
CA PHE A 151 -5.58 19.68 -2.53
C PHE A 151 -5.41 20.41 -1.19
N GLU A 152 -4.30 21.10 -1.01
CA GLU A 152 -4.00 21.90 0.18
C GLU A 152 -4.18 23.37 -0.16
N ILE A 153 -5.15 24.01 0.47
CA ILE A 153 -5.46 25.44 0.31
C ILE A 153 -5.02 26.16 1.59
N GLU A 154 -3.97 26.96 1.49
CA GLU A 154 -3.42 27.73 2.61
C GLU A 154 -4.23 28.99 2.89
N ALA A 155 -4.70 29.65 1.82
CA ALA A 155 -5.46 30.90 1.93
C ALA A 155 -6.34 31.17 0.70
N PHE A 156 -7.50 31.77 0.96
CA PHE A 156 -8.31 32.41 -0.05
C PHE A 156 -8.03 33.91 -0.12
N ALA A 157 -8.28 34.55 -1.26
CA ALA A 157 -8.07 35.99 -1.47
C ALA A 157 -9.01 36.89 -0.66
N GLY A 158 -10.12 36.35 -0.16
CA GLY A 158 -11.09 37.01 0.73
C GLY A 158 -11.41 36.13 1.93
N PRO A 159 -12.18 36.63 2.89
CA PRO A 159 -12.62 35.86 4.03
C PRO A 159 -13.45 34.66 3.54
N CYS A 160 -13.09 33.46 3.97
CA CYS A 160 -13.81 32.24 3.71
C CYS A 160 -14.01 31.50 5.04
N GLU A 161 -15.26 31.41 5.47
CA GLU A 161 -15.59 30.53 6.59
C GLU A 161 -15.49 29.06 6.13
N PRO A 162 -14.82 28.16 6.84
CA PRO A 162 -14.72 26.77 6.45
C PRO A 162 -16.08 26.12 6.15
N ALA A 163 -17.14 26.50 6.89
CA ALA A 163 -18.49 26.02 6.68
C ALA A 163 -19.05 26.32 5.26
N ALA A 164 -18.61 27.37 4.60
CA ALA A 164 -19.04 27.67 3.24
C ALA A 164 -18.60 26.58 2.24
N LEU A 165 -17.52 25.85 2.52
CA LEU A 165 -17.04 24.79 1.64
C LEU A 165 -18.03 23.62 1.54
N TRP A 166 -18.73 23.26 2.62
CA TRP A 166 -19.74 22.18 2.58
C TRP A 166 -21.19 22.66 2.52
N THR A 167 -21.41 23.95 2.50
CA THR A 167 -22.76 24.55 2.30
C THR A 167 -22.87 25.20 0.92
N GLU A 168 -22.15 26.29 0.67
CA GLU A 168 -22.26 27.08 -0.54
C GLU A 168 -21.45 26.47 -1.71
N HIS A 169 -20.30 25.85 -1.41
CA HIS A 169 -19.37 25.29 -2.40
C HIS A 169 -19.35 23.76 -2.45
N ALA A 170 -20.32 23.11 -1.79
CA ALA A 170 -20.42 21.64 -1.68
C ALA A 170 -20.31 20.92 -3.03
N ALA A 171 -20.95 21.44 -4.07
CA ALA A 171 -20.89 20.85 -5.41
C ALA A 171 -19.46 20.89 -5.99
N THR A 172 -18.75 22.00 -5.84
CA THR A 172 -17.37 22.14 -6.32
C THR A 172 -16.42 21.25 -5.51
N VAL A 173 -16.59 21.19 -4.19
CA VAL A 173 -15.81 20.29 -3.32
C VAL A 173 -16.02 18.84 -3.74
N ALA A 174 -17.26 18.41 -3.96
CA ALA A 174 -17.58 17.06 -4.42
C ALA A 174 -16.96 16.72 -5.78
N GLN A 175 -17.00 17.68 -6.73
CA GLN A 175 -16.37 17.52 -8.04
C GLN A 175 -14.83 17.36 -7.94
N ILE A 176 -14.19 18.12 -7.04
CA ILE A 176 -12.74 17.99 -6.78
C ILE A 176 -12.44 16.59 -6.21
N LEU A 177 -13.20 16.16 -5.19
CA LEU A 177 -12.96 14.90 -4.49
C LEU A 177 -13.23 13.67 -5.35
N ARG A 178 -14.16 13.76 -6.32
CA ARG A 178 -14.52 12.67 -7.25
C ARG A 178 -13.79 12.72 -8.58
N ALA A 179 -12.93 13.73 -8.78
CA ALA A 179 -12.26 14.02 -10.06
C ALA A 179 -13.25 14.12 -11.25
N GLU A 180 -14.48 14.64 -11.00
CA GLU A 180 -15.58 14.67 -11.96
C GLU A 180 -15.98 16.11 -12.28
N PRO A 181 -15.67 16.64 -13.49
CA PRO A 181 -16.01 18.02 -13.84
C PRO A 181 -17.49 18.21 -14.20
N VAL A 182 -18.26 17.13 -14.30
CA VAL A 182 -19.71 17.19 -14.62
C VAL A 182 -20.55 17.52 -13.39
N VAL A 183 -21.82 17.89 -13.61
CA VAL A 183 -22.75 18.18 -12.53
C VAL A 183 -23.11 16.87 -11.81
N LEU A 184 -22.78 16.78 -10.52
CA LEU A 184 -23.09 15.65 -9.67
C LEU A 184 -24.52 15.69 -9.12
N SER A 185 -25.08 14.54 -8.78
CA SER A 185 -26.35 14.45 -8.08
C SER A 185 -26.24 14.98 -6.65
N GLN A 186 -27.38 15.41 -6.05
CA GLN A 186 -27.38 15.85 -4.64
C GLN A 186 -26.93 14.75 -3.67
N GLN A 187 -27.16 13.49 -4.01
CA GLN A 187 -26.72 12.35 -3.21
C GLN A 187 -25.19 12.22 -3.25
N GLU A 188 -24.57 12.32 -4.42
CA GLU A 188 -23.11 12.28 -4.58
C GLU A 188 -22.41 13.45 -3.89
N ILE A 189 -22.98 14.66 -4.03
CA ILE A 189 -22.49 15.85 -3.34
C ILE A 189 -22.51 15.65 -1.83
N HIS A 190 -23.64 15.15 -1.30
CA HIS A 190 -23.78 14.88 0.13
C HIS A 190 -22.80 13.81 0.61
N ASP A 191 -22.69 12.68 -0.10
CA ASP A 191 -21.77 11.61 0.27
C ASP A 191 -20.30 12.06 0.27
N ALA A 192 -19.86 12.77 -0.75
CA ALA A 192 -18.48 13.29 -0.84
C ALA A 192 -18.18 14.30 0.28
N THR A 193 -19.12 15.20 0.61
CA THR A 193 -18.90 16.27 1.58
C THR A 193 -19.20 15.90 3.03
N THR A 194 -19.88 14.77 3.29
CA THR A 194 -20.16 14.29 4.66
C THR A 194 -18.90 13.83 5.40
N SER A 195 -17.91 13.33 4.67
CA SER A 195 -16.63 12.86 5.23
C SER A 195 -15.67 14.04 5.45
N HIS A 196 -15.99 14.90 6.42
CA HIS A 196 -15.12 16.03 6.79
C HIS A 196 -14.94 16.15 8.30
N LEU A 197 -13.90 16.88 8.70
CA LEU A 197 -13.64 17.26 10.09
C LEU A 197 -12.83 18.58 10.14
N SER A 198 -12.88 19.23 11.29
CA SER A 198 -12.09 20.44 11.62
C SER A 198 -11.46 20.28 12.99
N PHE A 199 -10.32 20.89 13.19
CA PHE A 199 -9.69 21.04 14.50
C PHE A 199 -10.10 22.36 15.16
N GLY A 200 -9.97 23.46 14.42
CA GLY A 200 -10.29 24.81 14.88
C GLY A 200 -11.53 25.39 14.20
N ALA A 201 -11.60 26.71 14.24
CA ALA A 201 -12.65 27.47 13.56
C ALA A 201 -12.30 27.81 12.12
N ASP A 202 -11.01 27.74 11.77
CA ASP A 202 -10.45 28.27 10.52
C ASP A 202 -9.91 27.18 9.59
N ASP A 203 -10.14 25.91 9.91
CA ASP A 203 -9.70 24.77 9.11
C ASP A 203 -10.84 23.85 8.69
N ALA A 204 -10.63 23.11 7.60
CA ALA A 204 -11.52 22.04 7.13
C ALA A 204 -10.73 20.96 6.37
N THR A 205 -10.98 19.72 6.69
CA THR A 205 -10.39 18.55 6.04
C THR A 205 -11.51 17.68 5.48
N PHE A 206 -11.54 17.50 4.16
CA PHE A 206 -12.45 16.58 3.45
C PHE A 206 -11.65 15.41 2.90
N ILE A 207 -12.19 14.20 3.03
CA ILE A 207 -11.51 12.98 2.60
C ILE A 207 -12.48 12.11 1.83
N ASP A 208 -12.09 11.73 0.61
CA ASP A 208 -12.79 10.75 -0.21
C ASP A 208 -11.82 9.65 -0.68
N THR A 209 -12.28 8.75 -1.53
CA THR A 209 -11.53 7.58 -2.02
C THR A 209 -10.32 7.94 -2.86
N ASP A 210 -10.44 8.97 -3.72
CA ASP A 210 -9.41 9.30 -4.71
C ASP A 210 -8.69 10.61 -4.42
N ALA A 211 -9.32 11.48 -3.58
CA ALA A 211 -8.74 12.77 -3.24
C ALA A 211 -9.16 13.27 -1.84
N ALA A 212 -8.35 14.20 -1.31
CA ALA A 212 -8.65 15.01 -0.14
C ALA A 212 -8.55 16.50 -0.47
N LEU A 213 -9.34 17.31 0.23
CA LEU A 213 -9.25 18.76 0.22
C LEU A 213 -8.99 19.26 1.64
N LEU A 214 -7.88 19.95 1.83
CA LEU A 214 -7.46 20.54 3.09
C LEU A 214 -7.54 22.07 2.95
N PHE A 215 -8.24 22.72 3.85
CA PHE A 215 -8.19 24.14 4.04
C PHE A 215 -7.55 24.40 5.40
N ASP A 216 -6.25 24.59 5.41
CA ASP A 216 -5.42 24.76 6.60
C ASP A 216 -4.09 25.43 6.21
N ARG A 217 -3.55 26.27 7.09
CA ARG A 217 -2.25 26.93 6.90
C ARG A 217 -1.06 26.03 7.24
N GLU A 218 -1.29 25.01 8.05
CA GLU A 218 -0.26 24.09 8.56
C GLU A 218 -0.73 22.63 8.42
N ALA A 219 -1.05 22.22 7.18
CA ALA A 219 -1.61 20.91 6.88
C ALA A 219 -0.59 19.77 6.78
N ASP A 220 0.71 20.03 7.00
CA ASP A 220 1.80 19.03 6.84
C ASP A 220 1.53 17.72 7.60
N ASP A 221 1.05 17.81 8.86
CA ASP A 221 0.78 16.65 9.71
C ASP A 221 -0.44 15.86 9.21
N VAL A 222 -1.50 16.56 8.78
CA VAL A 222 -2.72 15.95 8.21
C VAL A 222 -2.37 15.25 6.89
N ARG A 223 -1.61 15.93 6.03
CA ARG A 223 -1.12 15.36 4.76
C ARG A 223 -0.30 14.10 4.99
N ALA A 224 0.61 14.10 5.98
CA ALA A 224 1.42 12.94 6.30
C ALA A 224 0.57 11.73 6.79
N VAL A 225 -0.51 11.98 7.55
CA VAL A 225 -1.46 10.93 7.96
C VAL A 225 -2.18 10.33 6.77
N ILE A 226 -2.64 11.16 5.83
CA ILE A 226 -3.31 10.70 4.61
C ILE A 226 -2.34 9.91 3.73
N GLU A 227 -1.10 10.40 3.54
CA GLU A 227 -0.05 9.72 2.78
C GLU A 227 0.29 8.35 3.37
N LEU A 228 0.39 8.24 4.70
CA LEU A 228 0.57 6.96 5.39
C LEU A 228 -0.60 6.01 5.14
N ALA A 229 -1.84 6.50 5.26
CA ALA A 229 -3.02 5.67 5.04
C ALA A 229 -3.13 5.19 3.58
N ASN A 230 -2.75 6.03 2.60
CA ASN A 230 -2.66 5.64 1.19
C ASN A 230 -1.62 4.53 0.97
N THR A 231 -0.46 4.65 1.63
CA THR A 231 0.58 3.61 1.57
C THR A 231 0.11 2.31 2.25
N GLN A 232 -0.67 2.39 3.34
CA GLN A 232 -1.28 1.21 3.96
C GLN A 232 -2.32 0.53 3.04
N LEU A 233 -3.10 1.32 2.31
CA LEU A 233 -4.04 0.79 1.31
C LEU A 233 -3.28 0.02 0.21
N LEU A 234 -2.17 0.58 -0.30
CA LEU A 234 -1.26 -0.10 -1.22
C LEU A 234 -0.86 -1.48 -0.69
N GLU A 235 -0.33 -1.52 0.54
CA GLU A 235 0.16 -2.75 1.16
C GLU A 235 -0.94 -3.79 1.31
N MET A 236 -2.12 -3.38 1.78
CA MET A 236 -3.25 -4.28 1.95
C MET A 236 -3.73 -4.85 0.61
N ARG A 237 -3.84 -4.04 -0.42
CA ARG A 237 -4.23 -4.49 -1.77
C ARG A 237 -3.17 -5.38 -2.40
N TYR A 238 -1.89 -5.04 -2.25
CA TYR A 238 -0.78 -5.86 -2.71
C TYR A 238 -0.74 -7.22 -2.02
N LEU A 239 -0.92 -7.23 -0.69
CA LEU A 239 -0.98 -8.46 0.09
C LEU A 239 -2.18 -9.33 -0.29
N ASP A 240 -3.34 -8.73 -0.50
CA ASP A 240 -4.55 -9.40 -0.96
C ASP A 240 -4.32 -10.14 -2.29
N LEU A 241 -3.73 -9.47 -3.28
CA LEU A 241 -3.36 -10.05 -4.58
C LEU A 241 -2.35 -11.22 -4.44
N ARG A 242 -1.36 -11.07 -3.56
CA ARG A 242 -0.39 -12.16 -3.29
C ARG A 242 -1.05 -13.36 -2.65
N LEU A 243 -1.99 -13.15 -1.72
CA LEU A 243 -2.72 -14.22 -1.06
C LEU A 243 -3.66 -14.95 -2.03
N ASP A 244 -4.29 -14.25 -2.97
CA ASP A 244 -5.08 -14.88 -4.05
C ASP A 244 -4.20 -15.81 -4.89
N THR A 245 -3.05 -15.32 -5.32
CA THR A 245 -2.08 -16.14 -6.06
C THR A 245 -1.64 -17.37 -5.27
N ALA A 246 -1.40 -17.21 -3.96
CA ALA A 246 -1.01 -18.31 -3.08
C ALA A 246 -2.14 -19.33 -2.90
N LEU A 247 -3.39 -18.87 -2.76
CA LEU A 247 -4.57 -19.73 -2.66
C LEU A 247 -4.78 -20.54 -3.94
N ASP A 248 -4.68 -19.92 -5.11
CA ASP A 248 -4.81 -20.60 -6.41
C ASP A 248 -3.76 -21.71 -6.55
N GLN A 249 -2.50 -21.38 -6.22
CA GLN A 249 -1.42 -22.38 -6.22
C GLN A 249 -1.70 -23.55 -5.25
N ALA A 250 -2.19 -23.24 -4.05
CA ALA A 250 -2.53 -24.25 -3.05
C ALA A 250 -3.67 -25.17 -3.53
N TYR A 251 -4.71 -24.61 -4.17
CA TYR A 251 -5.80 -25.38 -4.75
C TYR A 251 -5.33 -26.28 -5.90
N GLU A 252 -4.48 -25.75 -6.80
CA GLU A 252 -3.88 -26.59 -7.85
C GLU A 252 -3.09 -27.77 -7.29
N MET A 253 -2.28 -27.54 -6.26
CA MET A 253 -1.51 -28.60 -5.60
C MET A 253 -2.43 -29.69 -5.03
N LEU A 254 -3.51 -29.28 -4.35
CA LEU A 254 -4.51 -30.22 -3.81
C LEU A 254 -5.22 -31.03 -4.90
N SER A 255 -5.54 -30.40 -6.02
CA SER A 255 -6.22 -31.05 -7.14
C SER A 255 -5.34 -32.07 -7.86
N ARG A 256 -4.07 -31.74 -8.09
CA ARG A 256 -3.07 -32.65 -8.69
C ARG A 256 -2.80 -33.88 -7.81
N GLN A 257 -2.81 -33.72 -6.49
CA GLN A 257 -2.66 -34.83 -5.56
C GLN A 257 -3.85 -35.83 -5.58
N ARG A 258 -5.06 -35.38 -5.90
CA ARG A 258 -6.24 -36.23 -6.06
C ARG A 258 -6.16 -37.14 -7.28
N GLY A 259 -5.46 -36.74 -8.35
CA GLY A 259 -5.29 -37.52 -9.58
C GLY A 259 -4.16 -38.57 -9.55
N ALA A 260 -3.18 -38.41 -8.67
CA ALA A 260 -2.00 -39.28 -8.60
C ALA A 260 -2.22 -40.46 -7.64
N ARG A 261 -2.98 -41.49 -8.08
CA ARG A 261 -3.29 -42.67 -7.31
C ARG A 261 -2.11 -43.65 -7.15
N PHE A 262 -1.04 -43.52 -7.95
CA PHE A 262 0.13 -44.43 -7.94
C PHE A 262 1.43 -43.70 -8.29
N GLY A 263 1.98 -42.89 -7.39
CA GLY A 263 3.30 -42.29 -7.56
C GLY A 263 4.16 -42.41 -6.32
N LEU A 264 5.19 -43.23 -6.36
CA LEU A 264 6.17 -43.49 -5.29
C LEU A 264 7.14 -42.33 -4.99
N VAL A 265 6.97 -41.16 -5.63
CA VAL A 265 7.88 -40.02 -5.46
C VAL A 265 7.15 -38.87 -4.83
N ASP A 266 7.56 -38.49 -3.62
CA ASP A 266 7.09 -37.31 -2.87
C ASP A 266 7.57 -36.03 -3.55
N ARG A 267 6.85 -35.60 -4.60
CA ARG A 267 7.05 -34.29 -5.27
C ARG A 267 6.36 -33.13 -4.54
N GLY A 268 5.78 -33.36 -3.36
CA GLY A 268 4.99 -32.38 -2.62
C GLY A 268 5.80 -31.52 -1.65
N ALA A 269 6.92 -32.01 -1.13
CA ALA A 269 7.69 -31.33 -0.09
C ALA A 269 8.18 -29.92 -0.44
N PRO A 270 8.73 -29.63 -1.63
CA PRO A 270 9.16 -28.26 -1.99
C PRO A 270 8.00 -27.28 -2.10
N ASN A 271 6.82 -27.75 -2.50
CA ASN A 271 5.64 -26.90 -2.67
C ASN A 271 5.00 -26.53 -1.32
N VAL A 272 4.99 -27.45 -0.36
CA VAL A 272 4.51 -27.23 1.01
C VAL A 272 5.40 -26.20 1.72
N ARG A 273 6.72 -26.30 1.54
CA ARG A 273 7.67 -25.33 2.09
C ARG A 273 7.47 -23.93 1.51
N ARG A 274 7.28 -23.82 0.19
CA ARG A 274 7.03 -22.54 -0.47
C ARG A 274 5.74 -21.88 0.02
N LEU A 275 4.69 -22.65 0.26
CA LEU A 275 3.42 -22.14 0.82
C LEU A 275 3.60 -21.66 2.26
N ALA A 276 4.38 -22.35 3.08
CA ALA A 276 4.72 -21.94 4.43
C ALA A 276 5.54 -20.62 4.46
N GLU A 277 6.51 -20.51 3.56
CA GLU A 277 7.31 -19.27 3.40
C GLU A 277 6.41 -18.09 2.99
N LEU A 278 5.50 -18.28 2.03
CA LEU A 278 4.54 -17.25 1.62
C LEU A 278 3.58 -16.85 2.76
N GLN A 279 3.10 -17.82 3.53
CA GLN A 279 2.24 -17.54 4.69
C GLN A 279 2.97 -16.71 5.74
N LEU A 280 4.21 -17.08 6.07
CA LEU A 280 5.02 -16.39 7.08
C LEU A 280 5.36 -14.96 6.61
N ASP A 281 5.85 -14.80 5.38
CA ASP A 281 6.17 -13.48 4.81
C ASP A 281 4.92 -12.57 4.80
N SER A 282 3.76 -13.13 4.44
CA SER A 282 2.49 -12.37 4.41
C SER A 282 1.99 -12.00 5.82
N ALA A 283 2.14 -12.86 6.81
CA ALA A 283 1.75 -12.58 8.19
C ALA A 283 2.64 -11.49 8.82
N ILE A 284 3.95 -11.51 8.53
CA ILE A 284 4.90 -10.49 9.00
C ILE A 284 4.57 -9.13 8.39
N LEU A 285 4.35 -9.05 7.07
CA LEU A 285 3.96 -7.81 6.40
C LEU A 285 2.65 -7.25 6.97
N PHE A 286 1.65 -8.11 7.14
CA PHE A 286 0.37 -7.72 7.72
C PHE A 286 0.51 -7.14 9.14
N GLU A 287 1.35 -7.74 9.98
CA GLU A 287 1.63 -7.24 11.34
C GLU A 287 2.34 -5.88 11.29
N GLN A 288 3.31 -5.70 10.40
CA GLN A 288 4.05 -4.43 10.24
C GLN A 288 3.11 -3.29 9.85
N VAL A 289 2.25 -3.49 8.86
CA VAL A 289 1.28 -2.50 8.37
C VAL A 289 0.25 -2.17 9.46
N THR A 290 -0.27 -3.16 10.18
CA THR A 290 -1.27 -2.95 11.23
C THR A 290 -0.68 -2.25 12.48
N ASN A 291 0.58 -2.48 12.80
CA ASN A 291 1.24 -1.83 13.94
C ASN A 291 1.52 -0.34 13.70
N ALA A 292 1.62 0.13 12.47
CA ALA A 292 1.76 1.54 12.14
C ALA A 292 0.64 2.42 12.72
N LEU A 293 -0.54 1.84 12.94
CA LEU A 293 -1.73 2.47 13.52
C LEU A 293 -1.62 2.90 14.99
N LYS A 294 -0.83 2.19 15.78
CA LYS A 294 -0.75 2.39 17.23
C LYS A 294 0.05 3.63 17.63
N LEU A 295 0.55 4.39 16.66
CA LEU A 295 1.65 5.32 16.82
C LEU A 295 1.26 6.79 16.56
N ILE A 296 -0.04 7.10 16.41
CA ILE A 296 -0.52 8.48 16.31
C ILE A 296 -0.84 8.97 17.74
N GLY A 297 0.11 9.72 18.32
CA GLY A 297 -0.02 10.24 19.69
C GLY A 297 -0.97 11.43 19.82
N ASP A 298 -1.29 12.13 18.71
CA ASP A 298 -2.20 13.28 18.66
C ASP A 298 -3.65 12.86 18.45
N GLN A 299 -4.57 13.37 19.28
CA GLN A 299 -5.99 13.03 19.24
C GLN A 299 -6.68 13.50 17.94
N TYR A 300 -6.28 14.65 17.40
CA TYR A 300 -6.85 15.16 16.15
C TYR A 300 -6.40 14.32 14.97
N LEU A 301 -5.10 14.05 14.87
CA LEU A 301 -4.55 13.20 13.81
C LEU A 301 -5.11 11.76 13.87
N ALA A 302 -5.39 11.25 15.07
CA ALA A 302 -6.08 9.97 15.23
C ALA A 302 -7.52 10.00 14.67
N ARG A 303 -8.24 11.15 14.78
CA ARG A 303 -9.55 11.33 14.14
C ARG A 303 -9.44 11.43 12.62
N VAL A 304 -8.43 12.19 12.12
CA VAL A 304 -8.12 12.25 10.67
C VAL A 304 -7.89 10.84 10.14
N TYR A 305 -6.98 10.10 10.77
CA TYR A 305 -6.71 8.72 10.37
C TYR A 305 -7.97 7.84 10.40
N GLY A 306 -8.78 7.95 11.44
CA GLY A 306 -10.06 7.23 11.55
C GLY A 306 -11.04 7.57 10.42
N LEU A 307 -11.03 8.81 9.91
CA LEU A 307 -11.83 9.23 8.75
C LEU A 307 -11.29 8.61 7.46
N VAL A 308 -9.97 8.73 7.19
CA VAL A 308 -9.30 8.12 6.04
C VAL A 308 -9.50 6.60 6.02
N SER A 309 -9.25 5.94 7.16
CA SER A 309 -9.38 4.49 7.31
C SER A 309 -10.78 3.98 6.96
N ARG A 310 -11.83 4.72 7.36
CA ARG A 310 -13.21 4.39 6.97
C ARG A 310 -13.44 4.58 5.49
N ARG A 311 -12.94 5.67 4.90
CA ARG A 311 -13.13 5.96 3.47
C ARG A 311 -12.40 4.98 2.57
N PHE A 312 -11.20 4.56 2.94
CA PHE A 312 -10.39 3.53 2.27
C PHE A 312 -10.82 2.10 2.63
N GLN A 313 -11.79 1.94 3.53
CA GLN A 313 -12.29 0.64 3.98
C GLN A 313 -11.18 -0.29 4.53
N LEU A 314 -10.16 0.28 5.20
CA LEU A 314 -9.00 -0.48 5.65
C LEU A 314 -9.37 -1.66 6.56
N ALA A 315 -10.41 -1.52 7.41
CA ALA A 315 -10.91 -2.61 8.24
C ALA A 315 -11.52 -3.77 7.45
N ALA A 316 -12.12 -3.50 6.27
CA ALA A 316 -12.66 -4.54 5.41
C ALA A 316 -11.54 -5.31 4.69
N TRP A 317 -10.48 -4.61 4.28
CA TRP A 317 -9.27 -5.21 3.75
C TRP A 317 -8.59 -6.10 4.80
N ASP A 318 -8.41 -5.60 6.03
CA ASP A 318 -7.87 -6.35 7.17
C ASP A 318 -8.63 -7.66 7.40
N ALA A 319 -9.96 -7.61 7.47
CA ALA A 319 -10.80 -8.78 7.64
C ALA A 319 -10.69 -9.77 6.47
N THR A 320 -10.51 -9.27 5.24
CA THR A 320 -10.36 -10.12 4.05
C THR A 320 -9.01 -10.83 4.05
N ILE A 321 -7.93 -10.12 4.31
CA ILE A 321 -6.56 -10.65 4.42
C ILE A 321 -6.49 -11.71 5.52
N SER A 322 -7.04 -11.41 6.71
CA SER A 322 -7.09 -12.36 7.84
C SER A 322 -7.80 -13.66 7.47
N ARG A 323 -8.93 -13.60 6.75
CA ARG A 323 -9.65 -14.80 6.27
C ARG A 323 -8.82 -15.59 5.25
N LYS A 324 -8.13 -14.92 4.32
CA LYS A 324 -7.27 -15.58 3.33
C LYS A 324 -6.07 -16.26 3.99
N LEU A 325 -5.44 -15.62 4.97
CA LEU A 325 -4.36 -16.20 5.77
C LEU A 325 -4.82 -17.47 6.50
N GLN A 326 -5.99 -17.44 7.15
CA GLN A 326 -6.58 -18.62 7.81
C GLN A 326 -6.90 -19.73 6.82
N ALA A 327 -7.38 -19.41 5.62
CA ALA A 327 -7.64 -20.39 4.57
C ALA A 327 -6.34 -21.10 4.13
N ILE A 328 -5.27 -20.34 3.89
CA ILE A 328 -3.94 -20.87 3.53
C ILE A 328 -3.41 -21.78 4.65
N GLU A 329 -3.52 -21.35 5.92
CA GLU A 329 -3.13 -22.14 7.07
C GLU A 329 -3.90 -23.48 7.14
N SER A 330 -5.22 -23.44 6.95
CA SER A 330 -6.05 -24.65 6.91
C SER A 330 -5.67 -25.61 5.77
N ILE A 331 -5.33 -25.06 4.60
CA ILE A 331 -4.86 -25.86 3.47
C ILE A 331 -3.50 -26.49 3.79
N TYR A 332 -2.58 -25.70 4.34
CA TYR A 332 -1.25 -26.14 4.73
C TYR A 332 -1.31 -27.27 5.75
N SER A 333 -2.08 -27.12 6.83
CA SER A 333 -2.22 -28.18 7.85
C SER A 333 -2.77 -29.47 7.27
N LYS A 334 -3.81 -29.39 6.41
CA LYS A 334 -4.35 -30.57 5.72
C LYS A 334 -3.34 -31.24 4.78
N MET A 335 -2.44 -30.49 4.15
CA MET A 335 -1.39 -31.05 3.31
C MET A 335 -0.32 -31.77 4.15
N VAL A 336 0.08 -31.18 5.27
CA VAL A 336 1.04 -31.80 6.21
C VAL A 336 0.47 -33.07 6.80
N ASP A 337 -0.79 -33.06 7.29
CA ASP A 337 -1.45 -34.25 7.86
C ASP A 337 -1.55 -35.38 6.85
N ARG A 338 -1.92 -35.09 5.60
CA ARG A 338 -1.95 -36.10 4.53
C ARG A 338 -0.58 -36.65 4.20
N ALA A 339 0.47 -35.84 4.20
CA ALA A 339 1.83 -36.28 3.98
C ALA A 339 2.30 -37.21 5.12
N ALA A 340 1.94 -36.90 6.37
CA ALA A 340 2.23 -37.76 7.52
C ALA A 340 1.49 -39.12 7.45
N THR A 341 0.19 -39.08 7.15
CA THR A 341 -0.63 -40.30 6.98
C THR A 341 -0.08 -41.19 5.88
N ARG A 342 0.28 -40.60 4.73
CA ARG A 342 0.85 -41.36 3.61
C ARG A 342 2.19 -42.03 3.95
N ARG A 343 3.04 -41.39 4.75
CA ARG A 343 4.29 -42.01 5.25
C ARG A 343 4.00 -43.21 6.14
N MET A 344 2.99 -43.13 7.00
CA MET A 344 2.58 -44.26 7.83
C MET A 344 2.05 -45.43 6.98
N GLU A 345 1.18 -45.17 6.02
CA GLU A 345 0.68 -46.19 5.08
C GLU A 345 1.82 -46.87 4.30
N ILE A 346 2.82 -46.12 3.83
CA ILE A 346 3.99 -46.69 3.15
C ILE A 346 4.80 -47.59 4.09
N LEU A 347 5.00 -47.17 5.34
CA LEU A 347 5.70 -47.99 6.34
C LEU A 347 4.92 -49.27 6.66
N GLU A 348 3.60 -49.21 6.80
CA GLU A 348 2.74 -50.43 6.95
C GLU A 348 2.89 -51.36 5.77
N TRP A 349 2.82 -50.87 4.54
CA TRP A 349 3.01 -51.70 3.35
C TRP A 349 4.40 -52.34 3.28
N ILE A 350 5.46 -51.60 3.67
CA ILE A 350 6.83 -52.16 3.76
C ILE A 350 6.87 -53.29 4.77
N ILE A 351 6.26 -53.13 5.93
CA ILE A 351 6.20 -54.17 6.97
C ILE A 351 5.43 -55.41 6.46
N ILE A 352 4.26 -55.21 5.84
CA ILE A 352 3.45 -56.28 5.27
C ILE A 352 4.24 -57.05 4.20
N VAL A 353 4.93 -56.37 3.30
CA VAL A 353 5.76 -57.00 2.26
C VAL A 353 6.93 -57.77 2.88
N LEU A 354 7.61 -57.22 3.89
CA LEU A 354 8.69 -57.90 4.59
C LEU A 354 8.22 -59.17 5.29
N ILE A 355 7.05 -59.13 5.96
CA ILE A 355 6.45 -60.30 6.59
C ILE A 355 6.08 -61.33 5.52
N ALA A 356 5.43 -60.92 4.42
CA ALA A 356 5.08 -61.82 3.33
C ALA A 356 6.31 -62.49 2.71
N VAL A 357 7.39 -61.77 2.50
CA VAL A 357 8.67 -62.29 2.00
C VAL A 357 9.29 -63.25 3.01
N SER A 358 9.29 -62.91 4.30
CA SER A 358 9.86 -63.78 5.34
C SER A 358 9.10 -65.14 5.50
N ILE A 359 7.78 -65.10 5.25
CA ILE A 359 6.96 -66.29 5.23
C ILE A 359 7.19 -67.14 3.95
N ALA A 360 7.32 -66.44 2.79
CA ALA A 360 7.51 -67.16 1.51
C ALA A 360 8.92 -67.69 1.28
N LEU A 361 9.94 -67.10 1.86
CA LEU A 361 11.35 -67.43 1.68
C LEU A 361 11.66 -68.93 2.04
N PRO A 362 11.12 -69.49 3.13
CA PRO A 362 11.34 -70.94 3.48
C PRO A 362 10.74 -71.92 2.49
N PHE A 363 9.76 -71.54 1.67
CA PHE A 363 9.10 -72.39 0.69
C PHE A 363 9.73 -72.37 -0.70
N LEU A 364 10.73 -71.50 -0.95
CA LEU A 364 11.47 -71.50 -2.21
C LEU A 364 12.50 -72.62 -2.27
N PRO A 365 12.38 -73.55 -3.26
CA PRO A 365 13.34 -74.64 -3.42
C PRO A 365 14.70 -74.05 -3.81
N GLY A 366 15.67 -74.18 -2.93
CA GLY A 366 17.07 -73.76 -3.11
C GLY A 366 17.68 -72.95 -1.96
N PHE A 367 16.89 -72.48 -0.96
CA PHE A 367 17.41 -71.74 0.20
C PHE A 367 17.80 -72.61 1.39
N LEU A 368 17.45 -73.93 1.37
CA LEU A 368 17.76 -74.90 2.41
C LEU A 368 18.85 -75.89 1.99
N SER A 369 19.61 -75.66 0.94
CA SER A 369 20.74 -76.51 0.57
C SER A 369 22.06 -75.73 0.73
N LYS A 370 22.48 -75.51 1.96
CA LYS A 370 23.87 -75.44 2.40
C LYS A 370 23.93 -75.75 3.88
#